data_298910b0e5a5b3df62e407e760a6615e
#
_entry.id   298910b0e5a5b3df62e407e760a6615e
#
_cell.length_a   1.000
_cell.length_b   1.000
_cell.length_c   1.000
_cell.angle_alpha   90.00
_cell.angle_beta   90.00
_cell.angle_gamma   90.00
#
_symmetry.space_group_name_H-M   'P 1'
#
loop_
_entity.id
_entity.type
_entity.pdbx_description
1 polymer ?
#
loop_
_entity_poly.entity_id
_entity_poly.type
_entity_poly.pdbx_seq_one_letter_code
_entity_poly.pdbx_strand_id
1 'polypeptide(L)'
;MNPLTLLNSLPGALAQGLIWGIMAIGVAITYKILDYADLTVDNSLCTGGAVAAVCIIGGMNPLLALLCAVLAGALAGLCTGLLHTVLGIPAILSGILTQLALYSINMHIMGGKSNLTVSRTQYQLLLSSAKVPAAILVSGIFVIAIVALLYWFFGTQLGCAIRATGNNEHMARAQGISTNRMKVLGLMISNGLVGLSGALLAQYQGNSDINMGRGAIV
;
A
#
# COMPACT_ATOMS: atom_id res chain seq x y z
N MET A 1 -1.68 29.53 19.74
CA MET A 1 -2.22 28.13 19.65
C MET A 1 -2.42 27.62 21.08
N ASN A 2 -3.65 27.22 21.42
CA ASN A 2 -3.93 26.71 22.76
C ASN A 2 -3.32 25.32 22.93
N PRO A 3 -2.51 25.05 23.99
CA PRO A 3 -1.91 23.73 24.21
C PRO A 3 -2.94 22.61 24.36
N LEU A 4 -4.15 22.92 24.81
CA LEU A 4 -5.26 21.98 24.91
C LEU A 4 -5.75 21.48 23.54
N THR A 5 -5.75 22.30 22.50
CA THR A 5 -6.11 21.87 21.14
C THR A 5 -5.07 20.94 20.53
N LEU A 6 -3.79 21.14 20.85
CA LEU A 6 -2.70 20.23 20.47
C LEU A 6 -2.86 18.86 21.12
N LEU A 7 -3.15 18.79 22.41
CA LEU A 7 -3.38 17.53 23.13
C LEU A 7 -4.59 16.77 22.59
N ASN A 8 -5.64 17.47 22.21
CA ASN A 8 -6.85 16.86 21.66
C ASN A 8 -6.66 16.34 20.22
N SER A 9 -5.69 16.82 19.44
CA SER A 9 -5.39 16.36 18.08
C SER A 9 -4.40 15.19 18.06
N LEU A 10 -3.62 14.96 19.12
CA LEU A 10 -2.63 13.88 19.21
C LEU A 10 -3.19 12.48 18.90
N PRO A 11 -4.35 12.06 19.47
CA PRO A 11 -4.88 10.72 19.18
C PRO A 11 -5.22 10.51 17.70
N GLY A 12 -5.75 11.55 17.03
CA GLY A 12 -6.03 11.50 15.59
C GLY A 12 -4.75 11.37 14.75
N ALA A 13 -3.70 12.11 15.11
CA ALA A 13 -2.39 12.03 14.49
C ALA A 13 -1.75 10.65 14.67
N LEU A 14 -1.89 10.04 15.86
CA LEU A 14 -1.40 8.69 16.12
C LEU A 14 -2.11 7.64 15.24
N ALA A 15 -3.44 7.70 15.12
CA ALA A 15 -4.17 6.78 14.25
C ALA A 15 -3.72 6.90 12.80
N GLN A 16 -3.58 8.11 12.30
CA GLN A 16 -3.10 8.38 10.95
C GLN A 16 -1.65 7.92 10.77
N GLY A 17 -0.78 8.19 11.75
CA GLY A 17 0.62 7.76 11.76
C GLY A 17 0.78 6.23 11.68
N LEU A 18 -0.08 5.46 12.36
CA LEU A 18 -0.09 4.00 12.27
C LEU A 18 -0.44 3.52 10.85
N ILE A 19 -1.40 4.17 10.19
CA ILE A 19 -1.78 3.82 8.81
C ILE A 19 -0.62 4.12 7.84
N TRP A 20 0.03 5.29 7.98
CA TRP A 20 1.24 5.62 7.22
C TRP A 20 2.40 4.68 7.53
N GLY A 21 2.48 4.17 8.76
CA GLY A 21 3.44 3.14 9.16
C GLY A 21 3.33 1.86 8.34
N ILE A 22 2.12 1.42 7.98
CA ILE A 22 1.90 0.26 7.10
C ILE A 22 2.51 0.52 5.72
N MET A 23 2.28 1.72 5.16
CA MET A 23 2.91 2.12 3.89
C MET A 23 4.43 2.11 3.99
N ALA A 24 4.99 2.70 5.05
CA ALA A 24 6.43 2.74 5.27
C ALA A 24 7.04 1.34 5.35
N ILE A 25 6.35 0.36 5.96
CA ILE A 25 6.76 -1.05 5.96
C ILE A 25 6.78 -1.60 4.53
N GLY A 26 5.76 -1.32 3.72
CA GLY A 26 5.72 -1.70 2.31
C GLY A 26 6.94 -1.16 1.54
N VAL A 27 7.20 0.14 1.65
CA VAL A 27 8.36 0.79 1.01
C VAL A 27 9.69 0.21 1.51
N ALA A 28 9.80 -0.10 2.80
CA ALA A 28 11.01 -0.69 3.35
C ALA A 28 11.31 -2.09 2.75
N ILE A 29 10.31 -2.84 2.33
CA ILE A 29 10.48 -4.13 1.66
C ILE A 29 11.14 -3.92 0.29
N THR A 30 10.68 -2.98 -0.52
CA THR A 30 11.28 -2.72 -1.84
C THR A 30 12.63 -2.05 -1.73
N TYR A 31 12.74 -0.98 -0.96
CA TYR A 31 13.95 -0.16 -0.91
C TYR A 31 15.09 -0.83 -0.12
N LYS A 32 14.79 -1.40 1.07
CA LYS A 32 15.83 -1.92 1.98
C LYS A 32 16.10 -3.41 1.81
N ILE A 33 15.06 -4.21 1.50
CA ILE A 33 15.22 -5.67 1.41
C ILE A 33 15.52 -6.09 -0.03
N LEU A 34 14.84 -5.50 -1.02
CA LEU A 34 14.98 -5.87 -2.43
C LEU A 34 15.99 -5.01 -3.18
N ASP A 35 16.46 -3.90 -2.58
CA ASP A 35 17.32 -2.88 -3.21
C ASP A 35 16.76 -2.38 -4.54
N TYR A 36 15.46 -2.07 -4.54
CA TYR A 36 14.70 -1.66 -5.71
C TYR A 36 13.98 -0.34 -5.44
N ALA A 37 14.32 0.71 -6.20
CA ALA A 37 13.65 2.00 -6.13
C ALA A 37 12.29 1.93 -6.83
N ASP A 38 11.22 1.71 -6.06
CA ASP A 38 9.85 1.58 -6.55
C ASP A 38 9.09 2.90 -6.41
N LEU A 39 8.91 3.62 -7.51
CA LEU A 39 8.11 4.84 -7.57
C LEU A 39 6.61 4.58 -7.80
N THR A 40 6.20 3.32 -7.95
CA THR A 40 4.78 2.95 -8.15
C THR A 40 3.96 3.20 -6.88
N VAL A 41 4.60 3.22 -5.72
CA VAL A 41 4.00 3.32 -4.38
C VAL A 41 3.01 4.47 -4.27
N ASP A 42 3.35 5.67 -4.77
CA ASP A 42 2.49 6.85 -4.70
C ASP A 42 1.10 6.59 -5.29
N ASN A 43 1.03 5.98 -6.47
CA ASN A 43 -0.26 5.70 -7.11
C ASN A 43 -0.86 4.35 -6.71
N SER A 44 -0.07 3.38 -6.22
CA SER A 44 -0.59 2.16 -5.61
C SER A 44 -1.41 2.44 -4.35
N LEU A 45 -0.99 3.44 -3.55
CA LEU A 45 -1.74 3.92 -2.40
C LEU A 45 -3.11 4.48 -2.84
N CYS A 46 -3.10 5.34 -3.88
CA CYS A 46 -4.33 5.88 -4.46
C CYS A 46 -5.23 4.78 -5.03
N THR A 47 -4.65 3.77 -5.70
CA THR A 47 -5.40 2.62 -6.24
C THR A 47 -6.10 1.85 -5.13
N GLY A 48 -5.40 1.57 -4.03
CA GLY A 48 -5.99 0.92 -2.86
C GLY A 48 -7.17 1.72 -2.28
N GLY A 49 -6.99 3.04 -2.11
CA GLY A 49 -8.03 3.95 -1.66
C GLY A 49 -9.24 4.00 -2.60
N ALA A 50 -9.00 4.13 -3.92
CA ALA A 50 -10.06 4.20 -4.93
C ALA A 50 -10.88 2.91 -5.01
N VAL A 51 -10.21 1.74 -5.05
CA VAL A 51 -10.88 0.43 -5.07
C VAL A 51 -11.70 0.22 -3.80
N ALA A 52 -11.14 0.50 -2.62
CA ALA A 52 -11.87 0.38 -1.37
C ALA A 52 -13.08 1.30 -1.31
N ALA A 53 -12.94 2.56 -1.74
CA ALA A 53 -14.04 3.52 -1.76
C ALA A 53 -15.19 3.06 -2.68
N VAL A 54 -14.87 2.61 -3.89
CA VAL A 54 -15.87 2.12 -4.86
C VAL A 54 -16.57 0.86 -4.33
N CYS A 55 -15.82 -0.10 -3.76
CA CYS A 55 -16.39 -1.32 -3.16
C CYS A 55 -17.35 -0.99 -2.01
N ILE A 56 -16.99 -0.06 -1.13
CA ILE A 56 -17.83 0.34 0.00
C ILE A 56 -19.08 1.07 -0.48
N ILE A 57 -18.97 1.96 -1.47
CA ILE A 57 -20.12 2.65 -2.08
C ILE A 57 -21.05 1.64 -2.77
N GLY A 58 -20.48 0.57 -3.36
CA GLY A 58 -21.25 -0.56 -3.91
C GLY A 58 -21.91 -1.46 -2.87
N GLY A 59 -21.82 -1.15 -1.56
CA GLY A 59 -22.44 -1.90 -0.48
C GLY A 59 -21.68 -3.16 -0.05
N MET A 60 -20.42 -3.34 -0.47
CA MET A 60 -19.59 -4.46 -0.04
C MET A 60 -19.15 -4.30 1.42
N ASN A 61 -18.93 -5.44 2.07
CA ASN A 61 -18.36 -5.47 3.41
C ASN A 61 -16.98 -4.79 3.43
N PRO A 62 -16.70 -3.87 4.40
CA PRO A 62 -15.42 -3.16 4.47
C PRO A 62 -14.17 -4.06 4.51
N LEU A 63 -14.27 -5.25 5.12
CA LEU A 63 -13.18 -6.23 5.11
C LEU A 63 -12.89 -6.78 3.71
N LEU A 64 -13.93 -7.08 2.94
CA LEU A 64 -13.78 -7.51 1.55
C LEU A 64 -13.20 -6.38 0.68
N ALA A 65 -13.63 -5.14 0.92
CA ALA A 65 -13.06 -3.97 0.25
C ALA A 65 -11.55 -3.82 0.50
N LEU A 66 -11.08 -4.10 1.74
CA LEU A 66 -9.64 -4.13 2.05
C LEU A 66 -8.90 -5.23 1.28
N LEU A 67 -9.47 -6.43 1.20
CA LEU A 67 -8.86 -7.52 0.41
C LEU A 67 -8.77 -7.16 -1.08
N CYS A 68 -9.82 -6.56 -1.65
CA CYS A 68 -9.79 -6.08 -3.03
C CYS A 68 -8.71 -5.01 -3.24
N ALA A 69 -8.52 -4.11 -2.28
CA ALA A 69 -7.48 -3.08 -2.32
C ALA A 69 -6.07 -3.68 -2.27
N VAL A 70 -5.84 -4.70 -1.43
CA VAL A 70 -4.56 -5.44 -1.38
C VAL A 70 -4.26 -6.11 -2.71
N LEU A 71 -5.26 -6.77 -3.31
CA LEU A 71 -5.12 -7.42 -4.61
C LEU A 71 -4.83 -6.41 -5.72
N ALA A 72 -5.53 -5.27 -5.73
CA ALA A 72 -5.29 -4.20 -6.70
C ALA A 72 -3.87 -3.62 -6.57
N GLY A 73 -3.39 -3.37 -5.34
CA GLY A 73 -2.01 -2.97 -5.09
C GLY A 73 -1.00 -4.03 -5.53
N ALA A 74 -1.25 -5.31 -5.23
CA ALA A 74 -0.39 -6.41 -5.65
C ALA A 74 -0.32 -6.54 -7.18
N LEU A 75 -1.43 -6.32 -7.91
CA LEU A 75 -1.46 -6.28 -9.36
C LEU A 75 -0.64 -5.10 -9.91
N ALA A 76 -0.70 -3.93 -9.27
CA ALA A 76 0.15 -2.80 -9.63
C ALA A 76 1.64 -3.16 -9.49
N GLY A 77 2.04 -3.78 -8.38
CA GLY A 77 3.40 -4.27 -8.18
C GLY A 77 3.81 -5.35 -9.17
N LEU A 78 2.88 -6.25 -9.55
CA LEU A 78 3.10 -7.24 -10.59
C LEU A 78 3.39 -6.58 -11.95
N CYS A 79 2.62 -5.56 -12.34
CA CYS A 79 2.85 -4.82 -13.58
C CYS A 79 4.24 -4.20 -13.60
N THR A 80 4.63 -3.48 -12.53
CA THR A 80 5.98 -2.88 -12.41
C THR A 80 7.07 -3.95 -12.49
N GLY A 81 6.88 -5.06 -11.77
CA GLY A 81 7.82 -6.18 -11.76
C GLY A 81 7.98 -6.83 -13.12
N LEU A 82 6.90 -7.01 -13.88
CA LEU A 82 6.95 -7.55 -15.24
C LEU A 82 7.64 -6.60 -16.22
N LEU A 83 7.33 -5.30 -16.15
CA LEU A 83 8.02 -4.29 -16.97
C LEU A 83 9.53 -4.32 -16.75
N HIS A 84 9.97 -4.47 -15.52
CA HIS A 84 11.40 -4.55 -15.21
C HIS A 84 12.03 -5.89 -15.62
N THR A 85 11.39 -7.02 -15.26
CA THR A 85 12.05 -8.34 -15.40
C THR A 85 11.89 -8.97 -16.77
N VAL A 86 10.78 -8.71 -17.49
CA VAL A 86 10.49 -9.28 -18.81
C VAL A 86 10.93 -8.33 -19.92
N LEU A 87 10.60 -7.02 -19.80
CA LEU A 87 10.92 -6.03 -20.81
C LEU A 87 12.31 -5.40 -20.59
N GLY A 88 12.99 -5.68 -19.48
CA GLY A 88 14.33 -5.17 -19.19
C GLY A 88 14.37 -3.65 -18.91
N ILE A 89 13.23 -3.03 -18.60
CA ILE A 89 13.16 -1.59 -18.34
C ILE A 89 13.87 -1.28 -17.00
N PRO A 90 14.67 -0.21 -16.89
CA PRO A 90 15.26 0.19 -15.61
C PRO A 90 14.23 0.36 -14.50
N ALA A 91 14.61 0.01 -13.25
CA ALA A 91 13.70 -0.01 -12.09
C ALA A 91 12.90 1.29 -11.91
N ILE A 92 13.60 2.42 -11.92
CA ILE A 92 12.98 3.75 -11.76
C ILE A 92 11.97 4.04 -12.89
N LEU A 93 12.35 3.73 -14.14
CA LEU A 93 11.50 4.00 -15.30
C LEU A 93 10.26 3.11 -15.31
N SER A 94 10.39 1.83 -14.93
CA SER A 94 9.24 0.91 -14.80
C SER A 94 8.24 1.39 -13.75
N GLY A 95 8.72 1.92 -12.61
CA GLY A 95 7.90 2.54 -11.58
C GLY A 95 7.14 3.77 -12.08
N ILE A 96 7.83 4.68 -12.77
CA ILE A 96 7.20 5.89 -13.34
C ILE A 96 6.13 5.53 -14.38
N LEU A 97 6.40 4.58 -15.28
CA LEU A 97 5.44 4.15 -16.29
C LEU A 97 4.16 3.56 -15.64
N THR A 98 4.33 2.68 -14.66
CA THR A 98 3.20 2.12 -13.94
C THR A 98 2.45 3.19 -13.14
N GLN A 99 3.15 4.13 -12.52
CA GLN A 99 2.55 5.24 -11.79
C GLN A 99 1.64 6.09 -12.71
N LEU A 100 2.12 6.45 -13.91
CA LEU A 100 1.33 7.22 -14.88
C LEU A 100 0.12 6.43 -15.38
N ALA A 101 0.28 5.13 -15.65
CA ALA A 101 -0.83 4.27 -16.04
C ALA A 101 -1.88 4.14 -14.93
N LEU A 102 -1.45 3.94 -13.68
CA LEU A 102 -2.34 3.84 -12.53
C LEU A 102 -3.12 5.13 -12.29
N TYR A 103 -2.54 6.30 -12.56
CA TYR A 103 -3.26 7.57 -12.45
C TYR A 103 -4.52 7.57 -13.34
N SER A 104 -4.39 7.16 -14.60
CA SER A 104 -5.52 7.07 -15.54
C SER A 104 -6.52 5.97 -15.12
N ILE A 105 -6.03 4.83 -14.65
CA ILE A 105 -6.85 3.72 -14.17
C ILE A 105 -7.65 4.15 -12.94
N ASN A 106 -7.02 4.81 -11.98
CA ASN A 106 -7.68 5.32 -10.77
C ASN A 106 -8.78 6.32 -11.09
N MET A 107 -8.51 7.24 -12.04
CA MET A 107 -9.52 8.18 -12.53
C MET A 107 -10.73 7.44 -13.11
N HIS A 108 -10.48 6.37 -13.87
CA HIS A 108 -11.57 5.56 -14.45
C HIS A 108 -12.34 4.79 -13.39
N ILE A 109 -11.68 4.17 -12.41
CA ILE A 109 -12.29 3.46 -11.28
C ILE A 109 -13.18 4.40 -10.48
N MET A 110 -12.75 5.66 -10.27
CA MET A 110 -13.49 6.68 -9.53
C MET A 110 -14.62 7.35 -10.36
N GLY A 111 -14.91 6.84 -11.57
CA GLY A 111 -15.97 7.36 -12.44
C GLY A 111 -15.69 8.78 -12.98
N GLY A 112 -14.43 9.11 -13.25
CA GLY A 112 -14.00 10.41 -13.76
C GLY A 112 -13.93 11.52 -12.71
N LYS A 113 -14.11 11.20 -11.43
CA LYS A 113 -14.00 12.16 -10.32
C LYS A 113 -12.62 12.10 -9.72
N SER A 114 -12.03 13.26 -9.41
CA SER A 114 -10.72 13.33 -8.73
C SER A 114 -10.81 13.00 -7.23
N ASN A 115 -11.98 13.14 -6.65
CA ASN A 115 -12.26 12.86 -5.23
C ASN A 115 -13.58 12.09 -5.11
N LEU A 116 -13.55 10.99 -4.35
CA LEU A 116 -14.70 10.15 -4.08
C LEU A 116 -14.97 10.14 -2.57
N THR A 117 -16.08 10.75 -2.16
CA THR A 117 -16.45 10.83 -0.75
C THR A 117 -17.22 9.57 -0.34
N VAL A 118 -16.72 8.90 0.71
CA VAL A 118 -17.41 7.77 1.35
C VAL A 118 -18.14 8.29 2.58
N SER A 119 -19.47 8.43 2.47
CA SER A 119 -20.29 8.97 3.55
C SER A 119 -20.26 8.05 4.77
N ARG A 120 -19.79 8.59 5.90
CA ARG A 120 -19.71 7.87 7.19
C ARG A 120 -21.06 7.51 7.78
N THR A 121 -22.10 8.22 7.38
CA THR A 121 -23.47 8.01 7.86
C THR A 121 -24.23 6.94 7.08
N GLN A 122 -23.84 6.69 5.84
CA GLN A 122 -24.50 5.73 4.94
C GLN A 122 -23.82 4.36 4.92
N TYR A 123 -22.50 4.29 5.18
CA TYR A 123 -21.73 3.05 5.03
C TYR A 123 -21.06 2.64 6.34
N GLN A 124 -20.99 1.33 6.59
CA GLN A 124 -20.23 0.79 7.70
C GLN A 124 -18.73 0.90 7.35
N LEU A 125 -18.00 1.66 8.16
CA LEU A 125 -16.56 1.82 8.03
C LEU A 125 -15.86 1.13 9.20
N LEU A 126 -14.76 0.44 8.94
CA LEU A 126 -13.91 -0.16 9.98
C LEU A 126 -13.17 0.93 10.76
N LEU A 127 -12.72 1.96 10.05
CA LEU A 127 -11.99 3.09 10.60
C LEU A 127 -12.78 4.37 10.35
N SER A 128 -12.98 5.14 11.40
CA SER A 128 -13.64 6.45 11.30
C SER A 128 -12.94 7.45 12.21
N SER A 129 -12.63 8.63 11.67
CA SER A 129 -12.09 9.74 12.47
C SER A 129 -13.08 10.27 13.52
N ALA A 130 -14.34 9.86 13.47
CA ALA A 130 -15.34 10.21 14.50
C ALA A 130 -15.15 9.42 15.80
N LYS A 131 -14.55 8.22 15.74
CA LYS A 131 -14.25 7.37 16.90
C LYS A 131 -12.76 7.11 16.99
N VAL A 132 -12.00 8.14 17.38
CA VAL A 132 -10.53 8.13 17.40
C VAL A 132 -9.94 6.96 18.22
N PRO A 133 -10.40 6.64 19.46
CA PRO A 133 -9.83 5.53 20.22
C PRO A 133 -10.02 4.18 19.53
N ALA A 134 -11.18 3.96 18.90
CA ALA A 134 -11.42 2.75 18.12
C ALA A 134 -10.54 2.70 16.87
N ALA A 135 -10.30 3.84 16.22
CA ALA A 135 -9.41 3.91 15.06
C ALA A 135 -7.96 3.56 15.41
N ILE A 136 -7.43 4.03 16.55
CA ILE A 136 -6.09 3.67 17.05
C ILE A 136 -6.01 2.17 17.32
N LEU A 137 -7.01 1.60 17.97
CA LEU A 137 -7.03 0.18 18.31
C LEU A 137 -7.05 -0.68 17.04
N VAL A 138 -7.93 -0.38 16.10
CA VAL A 138 -8.04 -1.13 14.86
C VAL A 138 -6.77 -0.98 14.00
N SER A 139 -6.26 0.24 13.80
CA SER A 139 -5.01 0.44 13.03
C SER A 139 -3.82 -0.22 13.70
N GLY A 140 -3.74 -0.20 15.04
CA GLY A 140 -2.72 -0.90 15.82
C GLY A 140 -2.76 -2.42 15.63
N ILE A 141 -3.96 -3.01 15.66
CA ILE A 141 -4.14 -4.46 15.39
C ILE A 141 -3.66 -4.79 13.99
N PHE A 142 -4.00 -3.97 12.97
CA PHE A 142 -3.52 -4.18 11.60
C PHE A 142 -2.01 -4.12 11.51
N VAL A 143 -1.36 -3.13 12.13
CA VAL A 143 0.10 -3.01 12.14
C VAL A 143 0.75 -4.25 12.79
N ILE A 144 0.27 -4.66 13.96
CA ILE A 144 0.80 -5.83 14.67
C ILE A 144 0.62 -7.11 13.83
N ALA A 145 -0.56 -7.30 13.24
CA ALA A 145 -0.86 -8.45 12.38
C ALA A 145 0.06 -8.47 11.14
N ILE A 146 0.27 -7.32 10.49
CA ILE A 146 1.17 -7.21 9.33
C ILE A 146 2.61 -7.51 9.73
N VAL A 147 3.10 -6.93 10.84
CA VAL A 147 4.47 -7.18 11.32
C VAL A 147 4.67 -8.65 11.67
N ALA A 148 3.71 -9.28 12.34
CA ALA A 148 3.77 -10.71 12.67
C ALA A 148 3.77 -11.58 11.41
N LEU A 149 2.91 -11.26 10.42
CA LEU A 149 2.83 -11.97 9.15
C LEU A 149 4.13 -11.82 8.36
N LEU A 150 4.69 -10.62 8.28
CA LEU A 150 5.96 -10.37 7.60
C LEU A 150 7.13 -11.05 8.30
N TYR A 151 7.17 -11.02 9.63
CA TYR A 151 8.19 -11.72 10.40
C TYR A 151 8.18 -13.23 10.08
N TRP A 152 6.99 -13.85 10.09
CA TRP A 152 6.83 -15.23 9.69
C TRP A 152 7.22 -15.46 8.22
N PHE A 153 6.75 -14.62 7.30
CA PHE A 153 7.03 -14.73 5.87
C PHE A 153 8.53 -14.64 5.57
N PHE A 154 9.25 -13.68 6.16
CA PHE A 154 10.69 -13.53 5.95
C PHE A 154 11.54 -14.62 6.62
N GLY A 155 10.96 -15.43 7.50
CA GLY A 155 11.54 -16.66 8.02
C GLY A 155 11.39 -17.86 7.07
N THR A 156 10.53 -17.78 6.05
CA THR A 156 10.34 -18.84 5.05
C THR A 156 11.44 -18.86 4.00
N GLN A 157 11.52 -19.95 3.23
CA GLN A 157 12.47 -20.07 2.11
C GLN A 157 12.29 -18.95 1.07
N LEU A 158 11.03 -18.55 0.77
CA LEU A 158 10.75 -17.44 -0.16
C LEU A 158 11.26 -16.11 0.38
N GLY A 159 11.04 -15.82 1.66
CA GLY A 159 11.54 -14.60 2.28
C GLY A 159 13.06 -14.52 2.30
N CYS A 160 13.74 -15.64 2.60
CA CYS A 160 15.19 -15.74 2.51
C CYS A 160 15.70 -15.54 1.07
N ALA A 161 15.01 -16.08 0.06
CA ALA A 161 15.35 -15.91 -1.35
C ALA A 161 15.20 -14.45 -1.81
N ILE A 162 14.16 -13.73 -1.33
CA ILE A 162 13.99 -12.29 -1.61
C ILE A 162 15.13 -11.48 -1.00
N ARG A 163 15.51 -11.74 0.26
CA ARG A 163 16.65 -11.08 0.92
C ARG A 163 17.98 -11.36 0.20
N ALA A 164 18.21 -12.61 -0.20
CA ALA A 164 19.42 -13.00 -0.93
C ALA A 164 19.48 -12.27 -2.29
N THR A 165 18.36 -12.14 -2.98
CA THR A 165 18.26 -11.44 -4.27
C THR A 165 18.59 -9.96 -4.14
N GLY A 166 18.10 -9.28 -3.11
CA GLY A 166 18.38 -7.86 -2.88
C GLY A 166 19.82 -7.61 -2.42
N ASN A 167 20.41 -8.53 -1.64
CA ASN A 167 21.78 -8.37 -1.16
C ASN A 167 22.85 -8.59 -2.26
N ASN A 168 22.69 -9.65 -3.07
CA ASN A 168 23.57 -9.92 -4.22
C ASN A 168 22.86 -10.79 -5.26
N GLU A 169 22.41 -10.16 -6.34
CA GLU A 169 21.66 -10.83 -7.40
C GLU A 169 22.48 -11.90 -8.12
N HIS A 170 23.78 -11.64 -8.37
CA HIS A 170 24.65 -12.59 -9.06
C HIS A 170 24.89 -13.85 -8.23
N MET A 171 25.13 -13.69 -6.93
CA MET A 171 25.29 -14.80 -6.01
C MET A 171 24.00 -15.62 -5.86
N ALA A 172 22.85 -14.96 -5.76
CA ALA A 172 21.56 -15.63 -5.68
C ALA A 172 21.28 -16.48 -6.93
N ARG A 173 21.60 -15.96 -8.13
CA ARG A 173 21.50 -16.72 -9.38
C ARG A 173 22.44 -17.92 -9.43
N ALA A 174 23.69 -17.77 -8.97
CA ALA A 174 24.65 -18.87 -8.91
C ALA A 174 24.18 -20.03 -8.01
N GLN A 175 23.34 -19.72 -7.00
CA GLN A 175 22.72 -20.72 -6.14
C GLN A 175 21.39 -21.26 -6.67
N GLY A 176 21.01 -20.95 -7.93
CA GLY A 176 19.79 -21.43 -8.56
C GLY A 176 18.51 -20.68 -8.20
N ILE A 177 18.61 -19.54 -7.50
CA ILE A 177 17.44 -18.71 -7.18
C ILE A 177 17.02 -17.92 -8.41
N SER A 178 15.73 -17.99 -8.77
CA SER A 178 15.16 -17.20 -9.86
C SER A 178 14.93 -15.75 -9.41
N THR A 179 15.96 -14.89 -9.52
CA THR A 179 15.94 -13.50 -9.04
C THR A 179 14.82 -12.67 -9.62
N ASN A 180 14.47 -12.88 -10.90
CA ASN A 180 13.37 -12.18 -11.56
C ASN A 180 12.03 -12.44 -10.85
N ARG A 181 11.73 -13.72 -10.51
CA ARG A 181 10.49 -14.06 -9.78
C ARG A 181 10.49 -13.47 -8.37
N MET A 182 11.65 -13.44 -7.70
CA MET A 182 11.77 -12.88 -6.35
C MET A 182 11.56 -11.36 -6.35
N LYS A 183 12.06 -10.65 -7.38
CA LYS A 183 11.81 -9.22 -7.58
C LYS A 183 10.30 -8.94 -7.77
N VAL A 184 9.65 -9.69 -8.66
CA VAL A 184 8.20 -9.53 -8.90
C VAL A 184 7.39 -9.80 -7.62
N LEU A 185 7.68 -10.88 -6.90
CA LEU A 185 7.01 -11.21 -5.64
C LEU A 185 7.21 -10.12 -4.56
N GLY A 186 8.44 -9.62 -4.42
CA GLY A 186 8.72 -8.54 -3.48
C GLY A 186 7.95 -7.25 -3.78
N LEU A 187 7.86 -6.88 -5.07
CA LEU A 187 7.07 -5.74 -5.53
C LEU A 187 5.57 -5.94 -5.31
N MET A 188 5.05 -7.15 -5.55
CA MET A 188 3.64 -7.48 -5.29
C MET A 188 3.28 -7.35 -3.82
N ILE A 189 4.11 -7.87 -2.92
CA ILE A 189 3.88 -7.81 -1.47
C ILE A 189 3.93 -6.37 -0.99
N SER A 190 4.95 -5.62 -1.39
CA SER A 190 5.10 -4.21 -1.03
C SER A 190 3.91 -3.38 -1.48
N ASN A 191 3.59 -3.39 -2.78
CA ASN A 191 2.49 -2.61 -3.33
C ASN A 191 1.12 -3.08 -2.81
N GLY A 192 0.97 -4.36 -2.45
CA GLY A 192 -0.21 -4.87 -1.75
C GLY A 192 -0.40 -4.25 -0.36
N LEU A 193 0.67 -4.11 0.43
CA LEU A 193 0.65 -3.43 1.72
C LEU A 193 0.37 -1.93 1.57
N VAL A 194 0.96 -1.30 0.56
CA VAL A 194 0.69 0.10 0.23
C VAL A 194 -0.79 0.30 -0.15
N GLY A 195 -1.36 -0.58 -0.97
CA GLY A 195 -2.78 -0.56 -1.30
C GLY A 195 -3.68 -0.74 -0.07
N LEU A 196 -3.29 -1.61 0.87
CA LEU A 196 -3.98 -1.75 2.16
C LEU A 196 -3.94 -0.45 2.96
N SER A 197 -2.78 0.19 3.07
CA SER A 197 -2.64 1.49 3.74
C SER A 197 -3.53 2.55 3.11
N GLY A 198 -3.57 2.63 1.77
CA GLY A 198 -4.45 3.53 1.03
C GLY A 198 -5.93 3.30 1.32
N ALA A 199 -6.37 2.04 1.38
CA ALA A 199 -7.74 1.67 1.72
C ALA A 199 -8.13 2.04 3.16
N LEU A 200 -7.22 1.84 4.12
CA LEU A 200 -7.42 2.24 5.51
C LEU A 200 -7.45 3.77 5.65
N LEU A 201 -6.60 4.48 4.91
CA LEU A 201 -6.54 5.93 4.92
C LEU A 201 -7.82 6.54 4.32
N ALA A 202 -8.32 6.00 3.20
CA ALA A 202 -9.57 6.42 2.59
C ALA A 202 -10.77 6.22 3.53
N GLN A 203 -10.84 5.11 4.27
CA GLN A 203 -11.87 4.88 5.27
C GLN A 203 -11.73 5.82 6.46
N TYR A 204 -10.52 6.08 6.94
CA TYR A 204 -10.26 6.97 8.06
C TYR A 204 -10.65 8.42 7.74
N GLN A 205 -10.26 8.91 6.57
CA GLN A 205 -10.58 10.27 6.11
C GLN A 205 -12.04 10.40 5.65
N GLY A 206 -12.66 9.29 5.21
CA GLY A 206 -14.00 9.27 4.62
C GLY A 206 -14.02 9.81 3.19
N ASN A 207 -12.86 9.88 2.55
CA ASN A 207 -12.71 10.24 1.14
C ASN A 207 -11.50 9.54 0.52
N SER A 208 -11.54 9.37 -0.79
CA SER A 208 -10.39 8.91 -1.59
C SER A 208 -10.09 9.98 -2.63
N ASP A 209 -8.88 10.51 -2.61
CA ASP A 209 -8.39 11.50 -3.57
C ASP A 209 -7.34 10.85 -4.48
N ILE A 210 -7.36 11.22 -5.77
CA ILE A 210 -6.42 10.69 -6.77
C ILE A 210 -4.96 11.10 -6.50
N ASN A 211 -4.76 12.15 -5.70
CA ASN A 211 -3.44 12.65 -5.33
C ASN A 211 -3.03 12.26 -3.89
N MET A 212 -3.78 11.39 -3.22
CA MET A 212 -3.59 11.06 -1.81
C MET A 212 -2.20 10.50 -1.48
N GLY A 213 -1.53 9.87 -2.47
CA GLY A 213 -0.19 9.30 -2.33
C GLY A 213 0.95 10.18 -2.84
N ARG A 214 0.67 11.35 -3.40
CA ARG A 214 1.73 12.21 -3.95
C ARG A 214 2.69 12.69 -2.87
N GLY A 215 3.99 12.44 -3.09
CA GLY A 215 5.05 12.84 -2.16
C GLY A 215 5.18 11.93 -0.95
N ALA A 216 4.57 10.76 -0.99
CA ALA A 216 4.63 9.80 0.11
C ALA A 216 6.00 9.09 0.20
N ILE A 217 6.79 9.10 -0.88
CA ILE A 217 8.14 8.52 -0.94
C ILE A 217 9.22 9.58 -0.63
N VAL A 218 8.89 10.86 -0.76
CA VAL A 218 9.80 11.98 -0.49
C VAL A 218 9.79 12.33 0.99
#